data_fad6d67a9603bffbebb5ef2de26a2782
#
_entry.id   fad6d67a9603bffbebb5ef2de26a2782
#
_cell.length_a   1.000
_cell.length_b   1.000
_cell.length_c   1.000
_cell.angle_alpha   90.00
_cell.angle_beta   90.00
_cell.angle_gamma   90.00
#
_symmetry.space_group_name_H-M   'P 1'
#
loop_
_entity.id
_entity.type
_entity.pdbx_description
1 polymer ?
#
loop_
_entity_poly.entity_id
_entity_poly.type
_entity_poly.pdbx_seq_one_letter_code
_entity_poly.pdbx_strand_id
1 'polypeptide(L)'
;MIRFSHVTKTFPKGGTGVRDVSLHIAKSEFVFLTGHSGAGKSTMMRLMYAEQRPTTGDLRVSGFPVGSLTAAEVPRLRRRLGIVFQDFRLLEDRSADENVAFALEVTGARHDSIGSRVMRALTQVGLANKANAYPRELSGGEQQRVAIARALVNDPAILLADEPTGNLDERATRGVFQLLRDINASGTCVVMATHDLDLVRQISYRTVELREGAVVFDSGVDEAQEGGPP
;
A
#
# COMPACT_ATOMS: atom_id res chain seq x y z
N MET A 1 -4.51 -5.60 -12.22
CA MET A 1 -4.73 -4.35 -11.45
C MET A 1 -3.52 -3.42 -11.56
N ILE A 2 -2.31 -3.91 -11.30
CA ILE A 2 -1.04 -3.22 -11.50
C ILE A 2 -0.23 -4.01 -12.52
N ARG A 3 0.37 -3.35 -13.53
CA ARG A 3 1.21 -3.99 -14.53
C ARG A 3 2.47 -3.17 -14.76
N PHE A 4 3.60 -3.80 -14.52
CA PHE A 4 4.92 -3.35 -14.93
C PHE A 4 5.31 -4.11 -16.21
N SER A 5 5.82 -3.43 -17.22
CA SER A 5 6.32 -4.00 -18.46
C SER A 5 7.67 -3.37 -18.76
N HIS A 6 8.75 -4.13 -18.49
CA HIS A 6 10.14 -3.69 -18.66
C HIS A 6 10.44 -2.33 -18.00
N VAL A 7 9.91 -2.12 -16.77
CA VAL A 7 10.03 -0.84 -16.06
C VAL A 7 11.41 -0.69 -15.43
N THR A 8 12.07 0.42 -15.77
CA THR A 8 13.32 0.84 -15.12
C THR A 8 13.14 2.23 -14.52
N LYS A 9 13.70 2.44 -13.33
CA LYS A 9 13.82 3.74 -12.68
C LYS A 9 15.25 4.02 -12.26
N THR A 10 15.87 5.02 -12.90
CA THR A 10 17.19 5.54 -12.54
C THR A 10 17.07 6.92 -11.91
N PHE A 11 18.05 7.30 -11.09
CA PHE A 11 18.13 8.61 -10.44
C PHE A 11 19.31 9.43 -10.96
N PRO A 12 19.18 10.77 -11.09
CA PRO A 12 20.23 11.62 -11.67
C PRO A 12 21.58 11.58 -10.97
N LYS A 13 21.61 11.29 -9.65
CA LYS A 13 22.86 11.19 -8.86
C LYS A 13 23.54 9.84 -8.92
N GLY A 14 23.15 9.00 -9.87
CA GLY A 14 23.61 7.61 -9.98
C GLY A 14 22.88 6.68 -8.99
N GLY A 15 22.49 5.56 -9.47
CA GLY A 15 21.71 4.55 -8.74
C GLY A 15 20.47 4.14 -9.51
N THR A 16 20.22 2.86 -9.52
CA THR A 16 19.03 2.27 -10.12
C THR A 16 18.11 1.85 -9.00
N GLY A 17 16.93 2.45 -8.93
CA GLY A 17 15.94 2.09 -7.93
C GLY A 17 15.15 0.85 -8.32
N VAL A 18 14.87 0.70 -9.64
CA VAL A 18 14.17 -0.45 -10.24
C VAL A 18 14.78 -0.72 -11.60
N ARG A 19 15.02 -1.99 -11.94
CA ARG A 19 15.72 -2.41 -13.16
C ARG A 19 14.91 -3.48 -13.88
N ASP A 20 14.44 -3.15 -15.09
CA ASP A 20 13.79 -4.06 -16.04
C ASP A 20 12.71 -4.96 -15.38
N VAL A 21 11.86 -4.37 -14.57
CA VAL A 21 10.81 -5.12 -13.86
C VAL A 21 9.62 -5.35 -14.76
N SER A 22 9.25 -6.62 -14.93
CA SER A 22 7.99 -7.06 -15.52
C SER A 22 7.21 -7.84 -14.48
N LEU A 23 6.03 -7.33 -14.08
CA LEU A 23 5.22 -7.87 -12.99
C LEU A 23 3.75 -7.53 -13.24
N HIS A 24 2.86 -8.47 -13.00
CA HIS A 24 1.42 -8.25 -13.01
C HIS A 24 0.82 -8.63 -11.66
N ILE A 25 0.12 -7.69 -11.02
CA ILE A 25 -0.67 -7.92 -9.81
C ILE A 25 -2.15 -7.84 -10.18
N ALA A 26 -2.90 -8.88 -9.90
CA ALA A 26 -4.31 -9.01 -10.24
C ALA A 26 -5.22 -8.21 -9.28
N LYS A 27 -6.52 -8.16 -9.58
CA LYS A 27 -7.52 -7.61 -8.64
C LYS A 27 -7.65 -8.53 -7.43
N SER A 28 -7.89 -7.94 -6.27
CA SER A 28 -8.11 -8.66 -5.00
C SER A 28 -6.94 -9.56 -4.58
N GLU A 29 -5.79 -9.42 -5.21
CA GLU A 29 -4.60 -10.17 -4.86
C GLU A 29 -3.91 -9.56 -3.63
N PHE A 30 -3.35 -10.40 -2.75
CA PHE A 30 -2.44 -9.98 -1.70
C PHE A 30 -1.02 -10.34 -2.13
N VAL A 31 -0.13 -9.35 -2.21
CA VAL A 31 1.26 -9.55 -2.64
C VAL A 31 2.21 -8.97 -1.60
N PHE A 32 3.13 -9.80 -1.13
CA PHE A 32 4.30 -9.34 -0.40
C PHE A 32 5.39 -8.86 -1.37
N LEU A 33 5.93 -7.69 -1.12
CA LEU A 33 7.09 -7.15 -1.79
C LEU A 33 8.27 -7.20 -0.82
N THR A 34 9.18 -8.16 -0.99
CA THR A 34 10.27 -8.42 -0.06
C THR A 34 11.63 -8.00 -0.63
N GLY A 35 12.66 -8.04 0.20
CA GLY A 35 14.03 -7.71 -0.14
C GLY A 35 14.70 -6.88 0.94
N HIS A 36 16.03 -6.86 0.96
CA HIS A 36 16.81 -6.09 1.93
C HIS A 36 16.58 -4.57 1.81
N SER A 37 17.09 -3.79 2.77
CA SER A 37 17.08 -2.33 2.66
C SER A 37 17.81 -1.88 1.39
N GLY A 38 17.21 -0.94 0.66
CA GLY A 38 17.75 -0.47 -0.63
C GLY A 38 17.47 -1.39 -1.83
N ALA A 39 16.79 -2.53 -1.68
CA ALA A 39 16.48 -3.44 -2.79
C ALA A 39 15.55 -2.85 -3.87
N GLY A 40 14.89 -1.69 -3.64
CA GLY A 40 14.01 -1.04 -4.60
C GLY A 40 12.52 -1.06 -4.21
N LYS A 41 12.14 -1.67 -3.08
CA LYS A 41 10.73 -1.78 -2.62
C LYS A 41 10.01 -0.42 -2.58
N SER A 42 10.55 0.54 -1.83
CA SER A 42 9.94 1.87 -1.72
C SER A 42 9.94 2.64 -3.04
N THR A 43 10.90 2.38 -3.95
CA THR A 43 10.88 2.94 -5.31
C THR A 43 9.72 2.35 -6.11
N MET A 44 9.48 1.04 -6.06
CA MET A 44 8.31 0.43 -6.70
C MET A 44 7.00 1.00 -6.15
N MET A 45 6.89 1.14 -4.82
CA MET A 45 5.72 1.75 -4.21
C MET A 45 5.50 3.19 -4.72
N ARG A 46 6.56 4.03 -4.74
CA ARG A 46 6.49 5.42 -5.25
C ARG A 46 6.12 5.52 -6.72
N LEU A 47 6.52 4.56 -7.52
CA LEU A 47 6.06 4.44 -8.91
C LEU A 47 4.56 4.13 -8.97
N MET A 48 4.06 3.20 -8.14
CA MET A 48 2.64 2.79 -8.16
C MET A 48 1.69 3.95 -7.82
N TYR A 49 2.07 4.85 -6.89
CA TYR A 49 1.22 6.01 -6.57
C TYR A 49 1.65 7.32 -7.27
N ALA A 50 2.45 7.18 -8.33
CA ALA A 50 2.88 8.29 -9.20
C ALA A 50 3.54 9.46 -8.43
N GLU A 51 4.32 9.18 -7.39
CA GLU A 51 5.28 10.13 -6.82
C GLU A 51 6.52 10.20 -7.71
N GLN A 52 6.87 9.07 -8.32
CA GLN A 52 7.92 8.97 -9.31
C GLN A 52 7.37 8.41 -10.61
N ARG A 53 8.08 8.65 -11.70
CA ARG A 53 7.75 8.11 -13.01
C ARG A 53 8.83 7.13 -13.46
N PRO A 54 8.48 6.09 -14.23
CA PRO A 54 9.45 5.26 -14.90
C PRO A 54 10.42 6.10 -15.73
N THR A 55 11.68 5.69 -15.80
CA THR A 55 12.64 6.22 -16.77
C THR A 55 12.44 5.57 -18.13
N THR A 56 12.18 4.25 -18.15
CA THR A 56 11.82 3.47 -19.33
C THR A 56 10.78 2.41 -18.98
N GLY A 57 10.15 1.82 -19.99
CA GLY A 57 9.10 0.81 -19.83
C GLY A 57 7.71 1.41 -19.62
N ASP A 58 6.69 0.55 -19.54
CA ASP A 58 5.29 0.94 -19.30
C ASP A 58 4.82 0.47 -17.92
N LEU A 59 4.25 1.39 -17.13
CA LEU A 59 3.61 1.11 -15.85
C LEU A 59 2.17 1.53 -15.90
N ARG A 60 1.26 0.58 -15.63
CA ARG A 60 -0.17 0.85 -15.48
C ARG A 60 -0.65 0.48 -14.09
N VAL A 61 -1.36 1.40 -13.44
CA VAL A 61 -1.97 1.20 -12.12
C VAL A 61 -3.43 1.59 -12.19
N SER A 62 -4.32 0.67 -11.86
CA SER A 62 -5.79 0.86 -11.97
C SER A 62 -6.23 1.41 -13.34
N GLY A 63 -5.57 1.00 -14.42
CA GLY A 63 -5.81 1.45 -15.80
C GLY A 63 -5.06 2.73 -16.19
N PHE A 64 -4.48 3.48 -15.25
CA PHE A 64 -3.76 4.72 -15.53
C PHE A 64 -2.32 4.44 -16.01
N PRO A 65 -1.86 5.01 -17.13
CA PRO A 65 -0.48 4.90 -17.62
C PRO A 65 0.43 5.89 -16.85
N VAL A 66 1.13 5.39 -15.82
CA VAL A 66 1.88 6.25 -14.86
C VAL A 66 2.95 7.10 -15.54
N GLY A 67 3.61 6.59 -16.58
CA GLY A 67 4.68 7.30 -17.29
C GLY A 67 4.22 8.59 -17.96
N SER A 68 2.99 8.63 -18.47
CA SER A 68 2.43 9.74 -19.26
C SER A 68 1.35 10.56 -18.53
N LEU A 69 1.07 10.28 -17.25
CA LEU A 69 0.06 11.03 -16.48
C LEU A 69 0.38 12.53 -16.46
N THR A 70 -0.62 13.34 -16.74
CA THR A 70 -0.57 14.77 -16.49
C THR A 70 -0.68 15.08 -14.99
N ALA A 71 -0.29 16.28 -14.58
CA ALA A 71 -0.43 16.72 -13.17
C ALA A 71 -1.89 16.67 -12.69
N ALA A 72 -2.88 16.90 -13.58
CA ALA A 72 -4.30 16.85 -13.27
C ALA A 72 -4.85 15.40 -13.13
N GLU A 73 -4.17 14.42 -13.69
CA GLU A 73 -4.58 13.01 -13.62
C GLU A 73 -4.02 12.29 -12.40
N VAL A 74 -2.85 12.72 -11.88
CA VAL A 74 -2.24 12.11 -10.68
C VAL A 74 -3.22 12.06 -9.49
N PRO A 75 -3.99 13.12 -9.16
CA PRO A 75 -4.99 13.02 -8.09
C PRO A 75 -6.10 11.99 -8.38
N ARG A 76 -6.48 11.78 -9.66
CA ARG A 76 -7.47 10.77 -10.05
C ARG A 76 -6.98 9.35 -9.81
N LEU A 77 -5.71 9.08 -10.14
CA LEU A 77 -5.07 7.81 -9.78
C LEU A 77 -5.03 7.65 -8.26
N ARG A 78 -4.52 8.65 -7.51
CA ARG A 78 -4.35 8.55 -6.05
C ARG A 78 -5.66 8.33 -5.30
N ARG A 79 -6.79 8.80 -5.81
CA ARG A 79 -8.13 8.49 -5.24
C ARG A 79 -8.52 7.01 -5.34
N ARG A 80 -7.87 6.24 -6.22
CA ARG A 80 -8.06 4.78 -6.34
C ARG A 80 -7.17 3.98 -5.40
N LEU A 81 -6.25 4.66 -4.71
CA LEU A 81 -5.23 4.06 -3.87
C LEU A 81 -5.41 4.48 -2.42
N GLY A 82 -5.27 3.53 -1.50
CA GLY A 82 -4.96 3.79 -0.11
C GLY A 82 -3.45 3.61 0.07
N ILE A 83 -2.82 4.50 0.84
CA ILE A 83 -1.39 4.41 1.12
C ILE A 83 -1.18 4.44 2.62
N VAL A 84 -0.46 3.44 3.12
CA VAL A 84 -0.08 3.29 4.53
C VAL A 84 1.44 3.35 4.61
N PHE A 85 1.98 4.21 5.46
CA PHE A 85 3.40 4.42 5.66
C PHE A 85 3.87 3.82 6.98
N GLN A 86 5.15 3.52 7.09
CA GLN A 86 5.77 3.00 8.30
C GLN A 86 5.71 4.02 9.46
N ASP A 87 5.83 5.31 9.17
CA ASP A 87 5.84 6.43 10.12
C ASP A 87 4.45 7.03 10.40
N PHE A 88 3.39 6.29 10.11
CA PHE A 88 1.96 6.64 10.28
C PHE A 88 1.52 7.92 9.56
N ARG A 89 2.30 8.97 9.58
CA ARG A 89 2.03 10.31 9.01
C ARG A 89 0.68 10.87 9.44
N LEU A 90 0.36 10.72 10.71
CA LEU A 90 -0.80 11.35 11.29
C LEU A 90 -0.58 12.84 11.48
N LEU A 91 -1.64 13.62 11.37
CA LEU A 91 -1.66 15.03 11.71
C LEU A 91 -1.76 15.12 13.24
N GLU A 92 -0.70 15.59 13.89
CA GLU A 92 -0.53 15.57 15.35
C GLU A 92 -1.50 16.52 16.08
N ASP A 93 -1.98 17.54 15.38
CA ASP A 93 -2.94 18.56 15.84
C ASP A 93 -4.40 18.19 15.58
N ARG A 94 -4.64 16.97 15.08
CA ARG A 94 -5.98 16.44 14.75
C ARG A 94 -6.26 15.13 15.47
N SER A 95 -7.51 14.94 15.86
CA SER A 95 -8.01 13.68 16.43
C SER A 95 -8.02 12.55 15.39
N ALA A 96 -8.32 11.31 15.81
CA ALA A 96 -8.36 10.15 14.92
C ALA A 96 -9.43 10.30 13.83
N ASP A 97 -10.62 10.76 14.17
CA ASP A 97 -11.70 11.02 13.20
C ASP A 97 -11.36 12.17 12.25
N GLU A 98 -10.77 13.26 12.73
CA GLU A 98 -10.30 14.38 11.89
C GLU A 98 -9.17 13.96 10.95
N ASN A 99 -8.25 13.08 11.37
CA ASN A 99 -7.23 12.49 10.51
C ASN A 99 -7.85 11.69 9.36
N VAL A 100 -8.90 10.92 9.64
CA VAL A 100 -9.62 10.15 8.63
C VAL A 100 -10.49 11.06 7.76
N ALA A 101 -11.17 12.05 8.34
CA ALA A 101 -12.01 13.02 7.64
C ALA A 101 -11.21 13.82 6.61
N PHE A 102 -9.97 14.20 6.95
CA PHE A 102 -9.09 14.96 6.06
C PHE A 102 -8.91 14.31 4.68
N ALA A 103 -8.83 12.98 4.61
CA ALA A 103 -8.73 12.29 3.33
C ALA A 103 -10.00 12.45 2.45
N LEU A 104 -11.17 12.58 3.06
CA LEU A 104 -12.43 12.86 2.37
C LEU A 104 -12.54 14.32 1.95
N GLU A 105 -12.12 15.25 2.81
CA GLU A 105 -12.13 16.68 2.54
C GLU A 105 -11.28 17.03 1.31
N VAL A 106 -10.02 16.57 1.28
CA VAL A 106 -9.11 16.83 0.14
C VAL A 106 -9.53 16.15 -1.15
N THR A 107 -10.37 15.11 -1.08
CA THR A 107 -10.92 14.47 -2.29
C THR A 107 -12.24 15.06 -2.74
N GLY A 108 -12.78 16.05 -2.01
CA GLY A 108 -14.02 16.75 -2.33
C GLY A 108 -15.28 15.93 -2.06
N ALA A 109 -15.27 15.10 -1.01
CA ALA A 109 -16.45 14.35 -0.60
C ALA A 109 -17.54 15.32 -0.09
N ARG A 110 -18.81 14.95 -0.28
CA ARG A 110 -19.93 15.73 0.24
C ARG A 110 -19.89 15.80 1.76
N HIS A 111 -20.02 16.99 2.31
CA HIS A 111 -19.90 17.27 3.75
C HIS A 111 -20.86 16.40 4.60
N ASP A 112 -22.08 16.20 4.13
CA ASP A 112 -23.12 15.40 4.80
C ASP A 112 -22.76 13.89 4.90
N SER A 113 -21.86 13.40 4.07
CA SER A 113 -21.41 12.00 4.03
C SER A 113 -20.13 11.73 4.84
N ILE A 114 -19.37 12.77 5.23
CA ILE A 114 -18.05 12.60 5.84
C ILE A 114 -18.16 11.85 7.17
N GLY A 115 -18.99 12.31 8.09
CA GLY A 115 -19.09 11.72 9.43
C GLY A 115 -19.43 10.23 9.43
N SER A 116 -20.39 9.80 8.61
CA SER A 116 -20.78 8.40 8.51
C SER A 116 -19.67 7.52 7.91
N ARG A 117 -18.93 8.03 6.90
CA ARG A 117 -17.81 7.31 6.29
C ARG A 117 -16.64 7.18 7.25
N VAL A 118 -16.32 8.24 7.99
CA VAL A 118 -15.29 8.26 9.02
C VAL A 118 -15.59 7.22 10.10
N MET A 119 -16.79 7.23 10.65
CA MET A 119 -17.18 6.27 11.69
C MET A 119 -17.17 4.82 11.18
N ARG A 120 -17.57 4.58 9.93
CA ARG A 120 -17.46 3.26 9.30
C ARG A 120 -16.00 2.82 9.22
N ALA A 121 -15.09 3.69 8.75
CA ALA A 121 -13.68 3.37 8.65
C ALA A 121 -13.03 3.12 10.03
N LEU A 122 -13.32 3.94 11.03
CA LEU A 122 -12.83 3.73 12.40
C LEU A 122 -13.41 2.45 13.03
N THR A 123 -14.66 2.11 12.77
CA THR A 123 -15.26 0.84 13.20
C THR A 123 -14.56 -0.34 12.56
N GLN A 124 -14.28 -0.28 11.27
CA GLN A 124 -13.58 -1.35 10.53
C GLN A 124 -12.20 -1.64 11.10
N VAL A 125 -11.49 -0.63 11.61
CA VAL A 125 -10.17 -0.81 12.25
C VAL A 125 -10.24 -0.99 13.78
N GLY A 126 -11.46 -1.07 14.36
CA GLY A 126 -11.68 -1.30 15.79
C GLY A 126 -11.37 -0.10 16.69
N LEU A 127 -11.51 1.14 16.17
CA LEU A 127 -11.18 2.37 16.89
C LEU A 127 -12.37 3.36 17.02
N ALA A 128 -13.61 2.90 16.83
CA ALA A 128 -14.80 3.76 16.95
C ALA A 128 -14.91 4.49 18.31
N ASN A 129 -14.47 3.82 19.40
CA ASN A 129 -14.46 4.38 20.76
C ASN A 129 -13.29 5.34 21.03
N LYS A 130 -12.36 5.50 20.10
CA LYS A 130 -11.19 6.39 20.18
C LYS A 130 -11.21 7.48 19.11
N ALA A 131 -12.37 7.76 18.51
CA ALA A 131 -12.52 8.75 17.44
C ALA A 131 -11.94 10.11 17.82
N ASN A 132 -12.17 10.58 19.05
CA ASN A 132 -11.71 11.88 19.54
C ASN A 132 -10.27 11.87 20.10
N ALA A 133 -9.57 10.73 20.11
CA ALA A 133 -8.21 10.65 20.64
C ALA A 133 -7.20 11.27 19.66
N TYR A 134 -6.25 12.02 20.20
CA TYR A 134 -5.13 12.57 19.43
C TYR A 134 -4.01 11.53 19.26
N PRO A 135 -3.14 11.65 18.24
CA PRO A 135 -2.06 10.69 18.00
C PRO A 135 -1.22 10.38 19.26
N ARG A 136 -0.87 11.38 20.05
CA ARG A 136 -0.11 11.24 21.31
C ARG A 136 -0.81 10.40 22.39
N GLU A 137 -2.12 10.21 22.29
CA GLU A 137 -2.95 9.45 23.23
C GLU A 137 -3.16 7.99 22.76
N LEU A 138 -2.64 7.66 21.56
CA LEU A 138 -2.77 6.37 20.92
C LEU A 138 -1.45 5.58 20.97
N SER A 139 -1.53 4.30 21.22
CA SER A 139 -0.39 3.39 21.02
C SER A 139 0.04 3.35 19.56
N GLY A 140 1.27 2.92 19.27
CA GLY A 140 1.76 2.79 17.89
C GLY A 140 0.86 1.93 17.01
N GLY A 141 0.37 0.81 17.53
CA GLY A 141 -0.59 -0.04 16.81
C GLY A 141 -1.95 0.63 16.56
N GLU A 142 -2.42 1.51 17.47
CA GLU A 142 -3.62 2.30 17.25
C GLU A 142 -3.40 3.42 16.24
N GLN A 143 -2.26 4.11 16.30
CA GLN A 143 -1.89 5.11 15.30
C GLN A 143 -1.84 4.49 13.90
N GLN A 144 -1.25 3.30 13.76
CA GLN A 144 -1.22 2.58 12.49
C GLN A 144 -2.63 2.21 12.01
N ARG A 145 -3.50 1.78 12.90
CA ARG A 145 -4.91 1.53 12.53
C ARG A 145 -5.65 2.80 12.10
N VAL A 146 -5.39 3.96 12.71
CA VAL A 146 -5.91 5.25 12.22
C VAL A 146 -5.38 5.57 10.81
N ALA A 147 -4.07 5.35 10.55
CA ALA A 147 -3.49 5.54 9.23
C ALA A 147 -4.11 4.61 8.18
N ILE A 148 -4.42 3.36 8.56
CA ILE A 148 -5.14 2.40 7.70
C ILE A 148 -6.58 2.89 7.46
N ALA A 149 -7.32 3.33 8.49
CA ALA A 149 -8.67 3.87 8.32
C ALA A 149 -8.69 5.07 7.36
N ARG A 150 -7.73 5.99 7.50
CA ARG A 150 -7.53 7.11 6.59
C ARG A 150 -7.27 6.67 5.15
N ALA A 151 -6.49 5.61 4.96
CA ALA A 151 -6.22 5.05 3.64
C ALA A 151 -7.46 4.39 3.01
N LEU A 152 -8.34 3.80 3.83
CA LEU A 152 -9.53 3.06 3.38
C LEU A 152 -10.76 3.94 3.14
N VAL A 153 -10.83 5.13 3.75
CA VAL A 153 -12.07 5.93 3.81
C VAL A 153 -12.61 6.34 2.44
N ASN A 154 -11.76 6.33 1.40
CA ASN A 154 -12.15 6.58 0.00
C ASN A 154 -12.50 5.30 -0.78
N ASP A 155 -12.69 4.17 -0.11
CA ASP A 155 -12.99 2.86 -0.72
C ASP A 155 -11.99 2.51 -1.86
N PRO A 156 -10.67 2.48 -1.58
CA PRO A 156 -9.66 2.30 -2.62
C PRO A 156 -9.70 0.90 -3.22
N ALA A 157 -9.41 0.80 -4.53
CA ALA A 157 -9.28 -0.48 -5.21
C ALA A 157 -7.95 -1.20 -4.87
N ILE A 158 -6.94 -0.45 -4.44
CA ILE A 158 -5.60 -0.93 -4.11
C ILE A 158 -5.15 -0.28 -2.80
N LEU A 159 -4.64 -1.08 -1.88
CA LEU A 159 -3.97 -0.62 -0.66
C LEU A 159 -2.47 -0.92 -0.79
N LEU A 160 -1.66 0.13 -0.75
CA LEU A 160 -0.20 0.07 -0.74
C LEU A 160 0.28 0.29 0.68
N ALA A 161 0.94 -0.70 1.29
CA ALA A 161 1.43 -0.63 2.66
C ALA A 161 2.97 -0.75 2.66
N ASP A 162 3.66 0.35 2.91
CA ASP A 162 5.14 0.41 2.97
C ASP A 162 5.60 0.20 4.41
N GLU A 163 6.07 -1.01 4.71
CA GLU A 163 6.54 -1.45 6.03
C GLU A 163 5.55 -1.15 7.18
N PRO A 164 4.27 -1.53 7.06
CA PRO A 164 3.21 -1.09 7.96
C PRO A 164 3.35 -1.59 9.40
N THR A 165 4.26 -2.51 9.65
CA THR A 165 4.51 -3.14 10.97
C THR A 165 5.89 -2.84 11.53
N GLY A 166 6.75 -2.10 10.80
CA GLY A 166 8.16 -1.91 11.12
C GLY A 166 8.43 -1.18 12.44
N ASN A 167 7.47 -0.42 12.97
CA ASN A 167 7.59 0.34 14.22
C ASN A 167 6.68 -0.22 15.35
N LEU A 168 6.20 -1.46 15.20
CA LEU A 168 5.22 -2.05 16.10
C LEU A 168 5.80 -3.22 16.89
N ASP A 169 5.27 -3.43 18.10
CA ASP A 169 5.52 -4.67 18.84
C ASP A 169 4.85 -5.87 18.16
N GLU A 170 5.20 -7.07 18.58
CA GLU A 170 4.72 -8.32 17.97
C GLU A 170 3.18 -8.46 18.02
N ARG A 171 2.55 -8.03 19.12
CA ARG A 171 1.09 -8.10 19.28
C ARG A 171 0.38 -7.14 18.32
N ALA A 172 0.87 -5.90 18.23
CA ALA A 172 0.33 -4.90 17.31
C ALA A 172 0.58 -5.32 15.85
N THR A 173 1.76 -5.87 15.54
CA THR A 173 2.10 -6.43 14.22
C THR A 173 1.08 -7.47 13.77
N ARG A 174 0.79 -8.46 14.62
CA ARG A 174 -0.24 -9.47 14.33
C ARG A 174 -1.62 -8.86 14.09
N GLY A 175 -2.00 -7.88 14.92
CA GLY A 175 -3.29 -7.20 14.78
C GLY A 175 -3.43 -6.37 13.50
N VAL A 176 -2.38 -5.63 13.13
CA VAL A 176 -2.34 -4.85 11.87
C VAL A 176 -2.33 -5.79 10.66
N PHE A 177 -1.54 -6.86 10.72
CA PHE A 177 -1.51 -7.82 9.63
C PHE A 177 -2.86 -8.52 9.42
N GLN A 178 -3.54 -8.96 10.50
CA GLN A 178 -4.89 -9.53 10.40
C GLN A 178 -5.86 -8.54 9.76
N LEU A 179 -5.80 -7.26 10.13
CA LEU A 179 -6.61 -6.21 9.53
C LEU A 179 -6.37 -6.09 8.01
N LEU A 180 -5.10 -6.14 7.56
CA LEU A 180 -4.78 -6.11 6.12
C LEU A 180 -5.33 -7.33 5.37
N ARG A 181 -5.34 -8.50 6.02
CA ARG A 181 -5.98 -9.72 5.47
C ARG A 181 -7.49 -9.55 5.31
N ASP A 182 -8.16 -9.01 6.32
CA ASP A 182 -9.61 -8.78 6.30
C ASP A 182 -9.99 -7.77 5.21
N ILE A 183 -9.17 -6.72 5.01
CA ILE A 183 -9.31 -5.76 3.93
C ILE A 183 -9.15 -6.45 2.57
N ASN A 184 -8.16 -7.31 2.41
CA ASN A 184 -7.98 -8.08 1.17
C ASN A 184 -9.14 -9.04 0.92
N ALA A 185 -9.60 -9.76 1.94
CA ALA A 185 -10.74 -10.66 1.85
C ALA A 185 -12.04 -9.94 1.43
N SER A 186 -12.15 -8.63 1.71
CA SER A 186 -13.27 -7.80 1.23
C SER A 186 -13.14 -7.36 -0.24
N GLY A 187 -12.06 -7.77 -0.95
CA GLY A 187 -11.86 -7.55 -2.38
C GLY A 187 -10.85 -6.45 -2.73
N THR A 188 -10.25 -5.75 -1.77
CA THR A 188 -9.20 -4.77 -2.01
C THR A 188 -7.88 -5.49 -2.39
N CYS A 189 -7.22 -5.07 -3.46
CA CYS A 189 -5.87 -5.53 -3.78
C CYS A 189 -4.89 -4.95 -2.75
N VAL A 190 -4.05 -5.78 -2.12
CA VAL A 190 -3.07 -5.34 -1.11
C VAL A 190 -1.66 -5.62 -1.60
N VAL A 191 -0.81 -4.60 -1.60
CA VAL A 191 0.64 -4.74 -1.83
C VAL A 191 1.35 -4.30 -0.56
N MET A 192 1.97 -5.23 0.13
CA MET A 192 2.68 -4.97 1.39
C MET A 192 4.18 -5.12 1.19
N ALA A 193 4.91 -4.01 1.23
CA ALA A 193 6.37 -4.05 1.31
C ALA A 193 6.78 -4.38 2.76
N THR A 194 7.64 -5.37 2.93
CA THR A 194 8.16 -5.75 4.25
C THR A 194 9.55 -6.39 4.14
N HIS A 195 10.34 -6.27 5.19
CA HIS A 195 11.57 -7.04 5.39
C HIS A 195 11.40 -8.15 6.45
N ASP A 196 10.21 -8.28 7.04
CA ASP A 196 9.90 -9.33 8.01
C ASP A 196 9.60 -10.66 7.27
N LEU A 197 10.67 -11.43 7.06
CA LEU A 197 10.57 -12.71 6.38
C LEU A 197 9.88 -13.79 7.22
N ASP A 198 9.87 -13.66 8.55
CA ASP A 198 9.19 -14.62 9.41
C ASP A 198 7.68 -14.48 9.29
N LEU A 199 7.18 -13.25 9.20
CA LEU A 199 5.79 -12.99 8.86
C LEU A 199 5.41 -13.57 7.48
N VAL A 200 6.27 -13.34 6.47
CA VAL A 200 6.02 -13.81 5.10
C VAL A 200 5.97 -15.34 5.02
N ARG A 201 6.89 -16.04 5.69
CA ARG A 201 6.97 -17.52 5.68
C ARG A 201 5.78 -18.21 6.33
N GLN A 202 5.12 -17.56 7.28
CA GLN A 202 3.97 -18.12 7.99
C GLN A 202 2.69 -18.12 7.15
N ILE A 203 2.72 -17.49 5.96
CA ILE A 203 1.50 -17.17 5.23
C ILE A 203 1.69 -17.41 3.74
N SER A 204 0.80 -18.20 3.15
CA SER A 204 0.81 -18.57 1.73
C SER A 204 0.21 -17.46 0.84
N TYR A 205 0.77 -16.26 0.86
CA TYR A 205 0.47 -15.23 -0.12
C TYR A 205 1.61 -15.11 -1.13
N ARG A 206 1.29 -14.64 -2.34
CA ARG A 206 2.29 -14.38 -3.36
C ARG A 206 3.38 -13.46 -2.83
N THR A 207 4.62 -13.88 -3.02
CA THR A 207 5.82 -13.15 -2.61
C THR A 207 6.65 -12.80 -3.83
N VAL A 208 6.96 -11.50 -3.96
CA VAL A 208 7.87 -10.97 -4.99
C VAL A 208 9.11 -10.44 -4.28
N GLU A 209 10.27 -11.07 -4.51
CA GLU A 209 11.54 -10.63 -3.92
C GLU A 209 12.31 -9.72 -4.88
N LEU A 210 12.72 -8.58 -4.35
CA LEU A 210 13.60 -7.62 -5.03
C LEU A 210 15.04 -7.72 -4.53
N ARG A 211 15.98 -7.69 -5.48
CA ARG A 211 17.41 -7.53 -5.20
C ARG A 211 18.01 -6.56 -6.22
N GLU A 212 18.68 -5.51 -5.73
CA GLU A 212 19.33 -4.49 -6.57
C GLU A 212 18.40 -3.90 -7.65
N GLY A 213 17.13 -3.71 -7.31
CA GLY A 213 16.12 -3.15 -8.21
C GLY A 213 15.50 -4.14 -9.20
N ALA A 214 15.93 -5.38 -9.24
CA ALA A 214 15.34 -6.43 -10.10
C ALA A 214 14.48 -7.41 -9.28
N VAL A 215 13.47 -7.99 -9.91
CA VAL A 215 12.72 -9.13 -9.35
C VAL A 215 13.58 -10.37 -9.52
N VAL A 216 13.92 -11.03 -8.42
CA VAL A 216 14.73 -12.27 -8.40
C VAL A 216 13.91 -13.51 -8.07
N PHE A 217 12.72 -13.33 -7.50
CA PHE A 217 11.79 -14.42 -7.19
C PHE A 217 10.34 -13.89 -7.25
N ASP A 218 9.43 -14.73 -7.74
CA ASP A 218 7.99 -14.46 -7.78
C ASP A 218 7.24 -15.80 -7.66
N SER A 219 6.67 -16.08 -6.50
CA SER A 219 5.97 -17.36 -6.25
C SER A 219 4.74 -17.56 -7.13
N GLY A 220 4.16 -16.50 -7.69
CA GLY A 220 3.00 -16.61 -8.59
C GLY A 220 3.37 -17.04 -10.03
N VAL A 221 4.64 -16.99 -10.40
CA VAL A 221 5.13 -17.46 -11.70
C VAL A 221 5.50 -18.95 -11.62
N ASP A 222 6.05 -19.39 -10.49
CA ASP A 222 6.45 -20.78 -10.29
C ASP A 222 5.23 -21.71 -10.26
N GLU A 223 4.11 -21.31 -9.65
CA GLU A 223 2.85 -22.08 -9.66
C GLU A 223 2.27 -22.25 -11.09
N ALA A 224 2.49 -21.28 -11.99
CA ALA A 224 2.01 -21.35 -13.37
C ALA A 224 2.84 -22.31 -14.26
N GLN A 225 4.09 -22.64 -13.86
CA GLN A 225 4.94 -23.58 -14.59
C GLN A 225 4.76 -25.05 -14.13
N GLU A 226 4.32 -25.28 -12.89
CA GLU A 226 4.05 -26.63 -12.37
C GLU A 226 2.63 -27.15 -12.73
N GLY A 227 1.71 -26.27 -13.15
CA GLY A 227 0.32 -26.59 -13.50
C GLY A 227 0.05 -26.87 -14.99
N GLY A 228 1.05 -27.18 -15.80
CA GLY A 228 0.85 -27.61 -17.19
C GLY A 228 0.28 -29.03 -17.24
N PRO A 229 -0.75 -29.28 -18.10
CA PRO A 229 -1.42 -30.58 -18.15
C PRO A 229 -0.47 -31.68 -18.69
N PRO A 230 -0.74 -32.95 -18.30
CA PRO A 230 0.03 -34.09 -18.79
C PRO A 230 -0.18 -34.35 -20.27
#